data_9a24d962017389c87dddc6a437e92dc2
#
_entry.id   9a24d962017389c87dddc6a437e92dc2
#
_cell.length_a   1.000
_cell.length_b   1.000
_cell.length_c   1.000
_cell.angle_alpha   90.00
_cell.angle_beta   90.00
_cell.angle_gamma   90.00
#
_symmetry.space_group_name_H-M   'P 1'
#
loop_
_entity.id
_entity.type
_entity.pdbx_description
1 polymer ?
#
loop_
_entity_poly.entity_id
_entity_poly.type
_entity_poly.pdbx_seq_one_letter_code
_entity_poly.pdbx_strand_id
1 'polypeptide(L)'
;MKKIIIKLYCMKKLLLVSILIVLRFTVFGQGTEFLEGKKWSDVLKTAQEQGKYIFMDCYTSWCGPCKGLAQNVFPQPKVGAFLNSNFVCCKYDMEKGEGIMLYKKYKDNIPGFPTMLVINPADESIVHKVVGYTEPDALIAALQDGLDGKTLAVFQKRYEAGERSLELIKDYCKALDVAYDQGTKEKIVRDYIESMPLDS
;
A
#
# COMPACT_ATOMS: atom_id res chain seq x y z
N MET A 1 -57.69 15.44 -7.14
CA MET A 1 -56.44 15.64 -7.90
C MET A 1 -55.20 15.86 -7.00
N LYS A 2 -55.19 16.79 -6.04
CA LYS A 2 -54.00 17.07 -5.20
C LYS A 2 -53.43 15.84 -4.43
N LYS A 3 -54.29 14.97 -3.89
CA LYS A 3 -53.84 13.77 -3.15
C LYS A 3 -53.10 12.73 -4.03
N ILE A 4 -53.46 12.63 -5.31
CA ILE A 4 -52.82 11.70 -6.25
C ILE A 4 -51.44 12.22 -6.64
N ILE A 5 -51.28 13.52 -6.84
CA ILE A 5 -50.01 14.17 -7.21
C ILE A 5 -48.99 14.02 -6.03
N ILE A 6 -49.44 14.22 -4.80
CA ILE A 6 -48.60 14.06 -3.62
C ILE A 6 -48.13 12.60 -3.45
N LYS A 7 -49.03 11.61 -3.71
CA LYS A 7 -48.69 10.20 -3.63
C LYS A 7 -47.67 9.78 -4.69
N LEU A 8 -47.80 10.30 -5.92
CA LEU A 8 -46.83 10.08 -7.02
C LEU A 8 -45.47 10.69 -6.71
N TYR A 9 -45.42 11.86 -6.12
CA TYR A 9 -44.20 12.56 -5.73
C TYR A 9 -43.47 11.84 -4.61
N CYS A 10 -44.17 11.35 -3.58
CA CYS A 10 -43.60 10.51 -2.50
C CYS A 10 -43.05 9.21 -3.07
N MET A 11 -43.77 8.51 -3.95
CA MET A 11 -43.28 7.27 -4.59
C MET A 11 -42.02 7.50 -5.40
N LYS A 12 -41.93 8.59 -6.20
CA LYS A 12 -40.70 8.92 -6.94
C LYS A 12 -39.51 9.19 -6.00
N LYS A 13 -39.70 9.91 -4.91
CA LYS A 13 -38.63 10.12 -3.91
C LYS A 13 -38.20 8.82 -3.23
N LEU A 14 -39.12 7.95 -2.85
CA LEU A 14 -38.79 6.64 -2.28
C LEU A 14 -38.01 5.76 -3.29
N LEU A 15 -38.39 5.79 -4.56
CA LEU A 15 -37.70 5.05 -5.61
C LEU A 15 -36.28 5.59 -5.84
N LEU A 16 -36.09 6.91 -5.85
CA LEU A 16 -34.75 7.53 -5.94
C LEU A 16 -33.85 7.21 -4.74
N VAL A 17 -34.41 7.22 -3.53
CA VAL A 17 -33.68 6.85 -2.32
C VAL A 17 -33.31 5.38 -2.33
N SER A 18 -34.20 4.48 -2.78
CA SER A 18 -33.90 3.06 -2.88
C SER A 18 -32.82 2.77 -3.92
N ILE A 19 -32.85 3.46 -5.08
CA ILE A 19 -31.79 3.33 -6.11
C ILE A 19 -30.43 3.83 -5.60
N LEU A 20 -30.41 4.95 -4.85
CA LEU A 20 -29.19 5.47 -4.22
C LEU A 20 -28.61 4.53 -3.14
N ILE A 21 -29.47 3.81 -2.42
CA ILE A 21 -29.05 2.82 -1.42
C ILE A 21 -28.48 1.57 -2.10
N VAL A 22 -29.12 1.09 -3.17
CA VAL A 22 -28.65 -0.08 -3.94
C VAL A 22 -27.29 0.19 -4.61
N LEU A 23 -27.06 1.40 -5.13
CA LEU A 23 -25.76 1.78 -5.70
C LEU A 23 -24.62 1.81 -4.66
N ARG A 24 -24.91 1.94 -3.37
CA ARG A 24 -23.91 1.89 -2.29
C ARG A 24 -23.51 0.47 -1.90
N PHE A 25 -24.31 -0.54 -2.24
CA PHE A 25 -24.06 -1.94 -1.86
C PHE A 25 -23.21 -2.74 -2.88
N THR A 26 -22.95 -2.22 -4.07
CA THR A 26 -22.17 -2.94 -5.11
C THR A 26 -20.64 -2.82 -4.93
N VAL A 27 -20.16 -2.10 -3.91
CA VAL A 27 -18.71 -1.90 -3.67
C VAL A 27 -18.09 -3.01 -2.79
N PHE A 28 -18.88 -3.90 -2.20
CA PHE A 28 -18.43 -4.89 -1.21
C PHE A 28 -18.13 -6.27 -1.81
N GLY A 29 -17.22 -6.37 -2.78
CA GLY A 29 -16.90 -7.68 -3.33
C GLY A 29 -15.79 -7.72 -4.37
N GLN A 30 -15.22 -6.59 -4.71
CA GLN A 30 -14.16 -6.51 -5.71
C GLN A 30 -12.79 -6.60 -5.03
N GLY A 31 -11.89 -7.43 -5.61
CA GLY A 31 -10.48 -7.42 -5.24
C GLY A 31 -9.80 -6.09 -5.59
N THR A 32 -8.49 -6.06 -5.53
CA THR A 32 -7.70 -4.87 -5.87
C THR A 32 -7.86 -4.52 -7.35
N GLU A 33 -8.22 -3.26 -7.61
CA GLU A 33 -8.37 -2.71 -8.96
C GLU A 33 -7.04 -2.14 -9.44
N PHE A 34 -6.34 -2.87 -10.31
CA PHE A 34 -5.09 -2.42 -10.88
C PHE A 34 -5.30 -1.70 -12.22
N LEU A 35 -4.61 -0.57 -12.39
CA LEU A 35 -4.47 0.09 -13.70
C LEU A 35 -3.50 -0.72 -14.57
N GLU A 36 -4.01 -1.79 -15.18
CA GLU A 36 -3.18 -2.68 -16.00
C GLU A 36 -2.84 -2.06 -17.36
N GLY A 37 -1.60 -2.23 -17.81
CA GLY A 37 -1.13 -1.80 -19.13
C GLY A 37 -1.12 -0.29 -19.35
N LYS A 38 -1.37 0.50 -18.32
CA LYS A 38 -1.29 1.97 -18.40
C LYS A 38 0.16 2.44 -18.38
N LYS A 39 0.44 3.53 -19.08
CA LYS A 39 1.72 4.22 -18.98
C LYS A 39 1.92 4.78 -17.58
N TRP A 40 3.16 4.83 -17.13
CA TRP A 40 3.48 5.40 -15.82
C TRP A 40 2.97 6.85 -15.66
N SER A 41 3.10 7.67 -16.70
CA SER A 41 2.55 9.03 -16.72
C SER A 41 1.06 9.12 -16.44
N ASP A 42 0.27 8.14 -16.92
CA ASP A 42 -1.18 8.12 -16.71
C ASP A 42 -1.51 7.70 -15.27
N VAL A 43 -0.72 6.80 -14.69
CA VAL A 43 -0.84 6.41 -13.27
C VAL A 43 -0.54 7.60 -12.36
N LEU A 44 0.57 8.31 -12.62
CA LEU A 44 0.94 9.54 -11.88
C LEU A 44 -0.18 10.58 -11.94
N LYS A 45 -0.66 10.87 -13.14
CA LYS A 45 -1.76 11.83 -13.34
C LYS A 45 -3.01 11.42 -12.56
N THR A 46 -3.41 10.15 -12.66
CA THR A 46 -4.59 9.64 -11.95
C THR A 46 -4.43 9.77 -10.43
N ALA A 47 -3.25 9.46 -9.91
CA ALA A 47 -2.97 9.56 -8.49
C ALA A 47 -2.96 11.01 -7.98
N GLN A 48 -2.40 11.94 -8.75
CA GLN A 48 -2.43 13.37 -8.46
C GLN A 48 -3.86 13.93 -8.47
N GLU A 49 -4.67 13.57 -9.47
CA GLU A 49 -6.08 13.98 -9.57
C GLU A 49 -6.94 13.45 -8.42
N GLN A 50 -6.63 12.26 -7.91
CA GLN A 50 -7.34 11.66 -6.78
C GLN A 50 -6.77 12.05 -5.41
N GLY A 51 -5.61 12.69 -5.36
CA GLY A 51 -4.91 13.01 -4.11
C GLY A 51 -4.49 11.77 -3.33
N LYS A 52 -4.16 10.67 -4.01
CA LYS A 52 -3.78 9.38 -3.41
C LYS A 52 -2.33 9.05 -3.70
N TYR A 53 -1.70 8.29 -2.79
CA TYR A 53 -0.46 7.61 -3.08
C TYR A 53 -0.66 6.52 -4.15
N ILE A 54 0.44 6.10 -4.78
CA ILE A 54 0.45 4.97 -5.72
C ILE A 54 0.89 3.72 -4.97
N PHE A 55 0.13 2.64 -5.10
CA PHE A 55 0.56 1.29 -4.73
C PHE A 55 1.03 0.59 -6.00
N MET A 56 2.32 0.25 -6.08
CA MET A 56 2.91 -0.42 -7.24
C MET A 56 3.41 -1.81 -6.85
N ASP A 57 2.79 -2.85 -7.43
CA ASP A 57 3.28 -4.22 -7.35
C ASP A 57 4.36 -4.45 -8.42
N CYS A 58 5.60 -4.61 -7.95
CA CYS A 58 6.76 -4.91 -8.76
C CYS A 58 6.94 -6.43 -8.82
N TYR A 59 6.69 -7.02 -9.98
CA TYR A 59 6.74 -8.47 -10.15
C TYR A 59 7.55 -8.90 -11.39
N THR A 60 7.79 -10.20 -11.53
CA THR A 60 8.27 -10.84 -12.77
C THR A 60 7.39 -12.03 -13.11
N SER A 61 7.32 -12.39 -14.38
CA SER A 61 6.45 -13.49 -14.86
C SER A 61 6.83 -14.89 -14.32
N TRP A 62 8.09 -15.08 -13.94
CA TRP A 62 8.61 -16.34 -13.35
C TRP A 62 8.49 -16.40 -11.82
N CYS A 63 8.18 -15.31 -11.15
CA CYS A 63 8.14 -15.22 -9.70
C CYS A 63 6.95 -15.99 -9.10
N GLY A 64 7.22 -17.08 -8.39
CA GLY A 64 6.20 -17.89 -7.71
C GLY A 64 5.43 -17.12 -6.62
N PRO A 65 6.11 -16.49 -5.65
CA PRO A 65 5.43 -15.68 -4.62
C PRO A 65 4.59 -14.53 -5.17
N CYS A 66 4.99 -13.91 -6.32
CA CYS A 66 4.18 -12.89 -6.98
C CYS A 66 2.85 -13.46 -7.49
N LYS A 67 2.89 -14.67 -8.07
CA LYS A 67 1.67 -15.38 -8.47
C LYS A 67 0.78 -15.68 -7.26
N GLY A 68 1.39 -16.01 -6.12
CA GLY A 68 0.68 -16.20 -4.86
C GLY A 68 -0.09 -14.94 -4.41
N LEU A 69 0.53 -13.75 -4.45
CA LEU A 69 -0.16 -12.49 -4.17
C LEU A 69 -1.32 -12.25 -5.13
N ALA A 70 -1.08 -12.43 -6.44
CA ALA A 70 -2.08 -12.20 -7.48
C ALA A 70 -3.29 -13.15 -7.37
N GLN A 71 -3.09 -14.37 -6.92
CA GLN A 71 -4.16 -15.39 -6.82
C GLN A 71 -4.88 -15.40 -5.47
N ASN A 72 -4.16 -15.15 -4.38
CA ASN A 72 -4.67 -15.42 -3.04
C ASN A 72 -4.83 -14.16 -2.16
N VAL A 73 -4.16 -13.06 -2.48
CA VAL A 73 -4.15 -11.86 -1.64
C VAL A 73 -4.92 -10.72 -2.29
N PHE A 74 -4.49 -10.25 -3.45
CA PHE A 74 -5.12 -9.11 -4.13
C PHE A 74 -6.59 -9.31 -4.51
N PRO A 75 -7.10 -10.52 -4.83
CA PRO A 75 -8.51 -10.75 -5.10
C PRO A 75 -9.40 -10.70 -3.86
N GLN A 76 -8.83 -10.71 -2.64
CA GLN A 76 -9.64 -10.72 -1.43
C GLN A 76 -10.38 -9.39 -1.25
N PRO A 77 -11.69 -9.42 -0.95
CA PRO A 77 -12.52 -8.21 -0.78
C PRO A 77 -11.96 -7.22 0.24
N LYS A 78 -11.41 -7.70 1.36
CA LYS A 78 -10.82 -6.85 2.40
C LYS A 78 -9.56 -6.11 1.92
N VAL A 79 -8.73 -6.79 1.10
CA VAL A 79 -7.52 -6.20 0.52
C VAL A 79 -7.91 -5.18 -0.54
N GLY A 80 -8.83 -5.55 -1.44
CA GLY A 80 -9.35 -4.63 -2.45
C GLY A 80 -9.99 -3.39 -1.84
N ALA A 81 -10.85 -3.57 -0.83
CA ALA A 81 -11.48 -2.44 -0.13
C ALA A 81 -10.45 -1.48 0.47
N PHE A 82 -9.39 -2.01 1.11
CA PHE A 82 -8.32 -1.20 1.68
C PHE A 82 -7.49 -0.50 0.60
N LEU A 83 -6.99 -1.26 -0.38
CA LEU A 83 -6.10 -0.73 -1.41
C LEU A 83 -6.80 0.30 -2.30
N ASN A 84 -7.99 0.01 -2.81
CA ASN A 84 -8.74 0.90 -3.70
C ASN A 84 -9.16 2.20 -3.01
N SER A 85 -9.40 2.15 -1.68
CA SER A 85 -9.76 3.35 -0.92
C SER A 85 -8.57 4.29 -0.73
N ASN A 86 -7.38 3.77 -0.50
CA ASN A 86 -6.21 4.54 -0.08
C ASN A 86 -5.22 4.84 -1.21
N PHE A 87 -5.22 4.03 -2.28
CA PHE A 87 -4.19 4.10 -3.32
C PHE A 87 -4.78 4.11 -4.73
N VAL A 88 -4.01 4.60 -5.66
CA VAL A 88 -4.11 4.24 -7.07
C VAL A 88 -3.18 3.04 -7.29
N CYS A 89 -3.75 1.88 -7.61
CA CYS A 89 -3.01 0.64 -7.70
C CYS A 89 -2.56 0.37 -9.13
N CYS A 90 -1.30 0.00 -9.30
CA CYS A 90 -0.73 -0.47 -10.57
C CYS A 90 0.19 -1.67 -10.34
N LYS A 91 0.44 -2.43 -11.39
CA LYS A 91 1.39 -3.54 -11.36
C LYS A 91 2.21 -3.57 -12.65
N TYR A 92 3.49 -3.85 -12.53
CA TYR A 92 4.40 -3.91 -13.67
C TYR A 92 5.32 -5.14 -13.60
N ASP A 93 5.43 -5.83 -14.74
CA ASP A 93 6.50 -6.82 -14.94
C ASP A 93 7.81 -6.07 -15.13
N MET A 94 8.73 -6.17 -14.16
CA MET A 94 9.97 -5.41 -14.12
C MET A 94 10.96 -5.78 -15.24
N GLU A 95 10.66 -6.84 -15.97
CA GLU A 95 11.44 -7.29 -17.14
C GLU A 95 10.78 -6.94 -18.49
N LYS A 96 9.60 -6.27 -18.49
CA LYS A 96 8.86 -5.97 -19.72
C LYS A 96 8.32 -4.54 -19.77
N GLY A 97 8.25 -4.03 -20.99
CA GLY A 97 7.59 -2.75 -21.27
C GLY A 97 8.07 -1.61 -20.38
N GLU A 98 7.13 -0.86 -19.81
CA GLU A 98 7.43 0.25 -18.87
C GLU A 98 8.09 -0.21 -17.57
N GLY A 99 7.88 -1.47 -17.16
CA GLY A 99 8.49 -2.03 -15.97
C GLY A 99 10.02 -1.99 -16.01
N ILE A 100 10.65 -2.12 -17.19
CA ILE A 100 12.11 -2.03 -17.35
C ILE A 100 12.63 -0.65 -16.90
N MET A 101 11.95 0.42 -17.31
CA MET A 101 12.33 1.79 -16.92
C MET A 101 12.05 2.03 -15.44
N LEU A 102 10.92 1.55 -14.93
CA LEU A 102 10.56 1.65 -13.53
C LEU A 102 11.53 0.86 -12.64
N TYR A 103 11.93 -0.34 -13.06
CA TYR A 103 12.96 -1.10 -12.37
C TYR A 103 14.29 -0.34 -12.30
N LYS A 104 14.75 0.21 -13.44
CA LYS A 104 15.97 1.03 -13.46
C LYS A 104 15.89 2.23 -12.51
N LYS A 105 14.71 2.86 -12.41
CA LYS A 105 14.46 4.00 -11.52
C LYS A 105 14.47 3.61 -10.04
N TYR A 106 13.86 2.50 -9.69
CA TYR A 106 13.59 2.11 -8.29
C TYR A 106 14.40 0.90 -7.80
N LYS A 107 15.37 0.41 -8.57
CA LYS A 107 16.12 -0.85 -8.29
C LYS A 107 16.69 -0.91 -6.87
N ASP A 108 17.16 0.20 -6.33
CA ASP A 108 17.74 0.26 -4.99
C ASP A 108 16.71 0.04 -3.87
N ASN A 109 15.41 0.15 -4.23
CA ASN A 109 14.28 -0.14 -3.34
C ASN A 109 13.63 -1.50 -3.63
N ILE A 110 14.11 -2.25 -4.64
CA ILE A 110 13.56 -3.54 -5.06
C ILE A 110 14.64 -4.61 -4.87
N PRO A 111 14.82 -5.13 -3.64
CA PRO A 111 15.84 -6.15 -3.35
C PRO A 111 15.48 -7.52 -3.93
N GLY A 112 14.25 -7.74 -4.35
CA GLY A 112 13.72 -8.98 -4.93
C GLY A 112 12.26 -8.87 -5.30
N PHE A 113 11.66 -9.99 -5.71
CA PHE A 113 10.25 -10.03 -6.12
C PHE A 113 9.44 -11.02 -5.27
N PRO A 114 8.19 -10.65 -4.91
CA PRO A 114 7.53 -9.37 -5.17
C PRO A 114 8.09 -8.25 -4.27
N THR A 115 8.06 -7.01 -4.75
CA THR A 115 8.20 -5.81 -3.93
C THR A 115 7.02 -4.88 -4.22
N MET A 116 6.33 -4.48 -3.18
CA MET A 116 5.23 -3.53 -3.26
C MET A 116 5.72 -2.16 -2.77
N LEU A 117 5.68 -1.16 -3.64
CA LEU A 117 6.11 0.20 -3.34
C LEU A 117 4.91 1.12 -3.14
N VAL A 118 4.98 1.97 -2.11
CA VAL A 118 4.09 3.12 -1.94
C VAL A 118 4.84 4.37 -2.37
N ILE A 119 4.31 5.06 -3.37
CA ILE A 119 5.00 6.15 -4.06
C ILE A 119 4.18 7.44 -3.93
N ASN A 120 4.85 8.53 -3.59
CA ASN A 120 4.25 9.86 -3.62
C ASN A 120 4.16 10.36 -5.08
N PRO A 121 2.95 10.62 -5.63
CA PRO A 121 2.82 11.03 -7.02
C PRO A 121 3.34 12.45 -7.30
N ALA A 122 3.62 13.27 -6.28
CA ALA A 122 4.07 14.65 -6.48
C ALA A 122 5.57 14.74 -6.84
N ASP A 123 6.39 13.86 -6.27
CA ASP A 123 7.86 13.86 -6.44
C ASP A 123 8.41 12.48 -6.78
N GLU A 124 7.54 11.48 -6.90
CA GLU A 124 7.87 10.09 -7.19
C GLU A 124 8.81 9.44 -6.16
N SER A 125 8.88 9.97 -4.94
CA SER A 125 9.64 9.39 -3.84
C SER A 125 8.95 8.15 -3.27
N ILE A 126 9.76 7.21 -2.74
CA ILE A 126 9.25 6.03 -2.04
C ILE A 126 8.88 6.42 -0.62
N VAL A 127 7.60 6.31 -0.28
CA VAL A 127 7.08 6.58 1.07
C VAL A 127 7.23 5.34 1.95
N HIS A 128 6.91 4.17 1.39
CA HIS A 128 6.94 2.90 2.12
C HIS A 128 7.16 1.75 1.15
N LYS A 129 7.62 0.59 1.65
CA LYS A 129 7.75 -0.64 0.87
C LYS A 129 7.45 -1.87 1.70
N VAL A 130 6.90 -2.89 1.04
CA VAL A 130 6.69 -4.24 1.57
C VAL A 130 7.36 -5.23 0.62
N VAL A 131 8.20 -6.12 1.14
CA VAL A 131 8.97 -7.05 0.32
C VAL A 131 8.56 -8.48 0.62
N GLY A 132 8.44 -9.29 -0.43
CA GLY A 132 8.09 -10.70 -0.32
C GLY A 132 6.59 -10.98 -0.29
N TYR A 133 6.24 -12.27 -0.25
CA TYR A 133 4.85 -12.70 -0.06
C TYR A 133 4.37 -12.32 1.35
N THR A 134 3.18 -11.78 1.41
CA THR A 134 2.58 -11.30 2.66
C THR A 134 1.11 -11.72 2.70
N GLU A 135 0.67 -12.27 3.82
CA GLU A 135 -0.72 -12.63 4.03
C GLU A 135 -1.62 -11.37 4.06
N PRO A 136 -2.92 -11.49 3.72
CA PRO A 136 -3.82 -10.36 3.54
C PRO A 136 -3.85 -9.36 4.70
N ASP A 137 -3.99 -9.85 5.93
CA ASP A 137 -4.07 -8.97 7.12
C ASP A 137 -2.73 -8.31 7.44
N ALA A 138 -1.64 -9.04 7.23
CA ALA A 138 -0.29 -8.50 7.41
C ALA A 138 0.06 -7.44 6.35
N LEU A 139 -0.39 -7.63 5.10
CA LEU A 139 -0.24 -6.62 4.05
C LEU A 139 -0.98 -5.32 4.40
N ILE A 140 -2.25 -5.45 4.79
CA ILE A 140 -3.06 -4.29 5.20
C ILE A 140 -2.39 -3.57 6.38
N ALA A 141 -1.95 -4.31 7.40
CA ALA A 141 -1.30 -3.72 8.58
C ALA A 141 0.01 -3.00 8.22
N ALA A 142 0.86 -3.59 7.37
CA ALA A 142 2.10 -2.98 6.93
C ALA A 142 1.87 -1.68 6.13
N LEU A 143 0.90 -1.69 5.22
CA LEU A 143 0.55 -0.51 4.44
C LEU A 143 -0.13 0.58 5.28
N GLN A 144 -0.94 0.20 6.28
CA GLN A 144 -1.52 1.13 7.23
C GLN A 144 -0.44 1.81 8.08
N ASP A 145 0.56 1.05 8.57
CA ASP A 145 1.72 1.63 9.26
C ASP A 145 2.42 2.67 8.37
N GLY A 146 2.54 2.41 7.06
CA GLY A 146 3.08 3.37 6.09
C GLY A 146 2.24 4.65 5.97
N LEU A 147 0.90 4.52 5.91
CA LEU A 147 -0.03 5.66 5.86
C LEU A 147 -0.02 6.48 7.17
N ASP A 148 0.17 5.82 8.31
CA ASP A 148 0.26 6.44 9.63
C ASP A 148 1.63 7.13 9.88
N GLY A 149 2.49 7.18 8.86
CA GLY A 149 3.81 7.79 8.95
C GLY A 149 4.87 6.93 9.66
N LYS A 150 4.55 5.66 9.98
CA LYS A 150 5.49 4.69 10.57
C LYS A 150 6.38 4.09 9.47
N THR A 151 7.15 4.92 8.80
CA THR A 151 7.99 4.54 7.67
C THR A 151 9.45 4.37 8.10
N LEU A 152 10.21 3.60 7.31
CA LEU A 152 11.65 3.44 7.54
C LEU A 152 12.38 4.77 7.62
N ALA A 153 12.06 5.72 6.74
CA ALA A 153 12.71 7.03 6.71
C ALA A 153 12.45 7.82 8.00
N VAL A 154 11.24 7.74 8.56
CA VAL A 154 10.89 8.39 9.83
C VAL A 154 11.65 7.75 11.00
N PHE A 155 11.68 6.43 11.08
CA PHE A 155 12.40 5.73 12.13
C PHE A 155 13.90 5.94 12.04
N GLN A 156 14.47 5.89 10.84
CA GLN A 156 15.87 6.16 10.60
C GLN A 156 16.25 7.57 11.09
N LYS A 157 15.48 8.58 10.70
CA LYS A 157 15.71 9.98 11.12
C LYS A 157 15.68 10.14 12.65
N ARG A 158 14.72 9.52 13.32
CA ARG A 158 14.62 9.54 14.80
C ARG A 158 15.83 8.86 15.45
N TYR A 159 16.23 7.71 14.91
CA TYR A 159 17.40 6.97 15.37
C TYR A 159 18.71 7.76 15.17
N GLU A 160 18.90 8.39 14.01
CA GLU A 160 20.06 9.25 13.70
C GLU A 160 20.08 10.52 14.57
N ALA A 161 18.91 11.02 14.97
CA ALA A 161 18.79 12.11 15.94
C ALA A 161 19.13 11.71 17.38
N GLY A 162 19.50 10.44 17.63
CA GLY A 162 19.93 9.95 18.94
C GLY A 162 18.83 9.34 19.79
N GLU A 163 17.59 9.22 19.29
CA GLU A 163 16.52 8.56 20.04
C GLU A 163 16.78 7.04 20.17
N ARG A 164 16.68 6.53 21.41
CA ARG A 164 16.98 5.12 21.76
C ARG A 164 15.88 4.51 22.63
N SER A 165 14.62 5.01 22.50
CA SER A 165 13.51 4.41 23.24
C SER A 165 13.25 2.98 22.75
N LEU A 166 12.87 2.08 23.67
CA LEU A 166 12.52 0.69 23.33
C LEU A 166 11.38 0.64 22.30
N GLU A 167 10.45 1.58 22.36
CA GLU A 167 9.35 1.69 21.40
C GLU A 167 9.87 1.99 20.00
N LEU A 168 10.75 2.99 19.83
CA LEU A 168 11.37 3.28 18.54
C LEU A 168 12.11 2.06 18.00
N ILE A 169 12.92 1.40 18.82
CA ILE A 169 13.72 0.24 18.38
C ILE A 169 12.81 -0.90 17.89
N LYS A 170 11.74 -1.21 18.64
CA LYS A 170 10.75 -2.24 18.24
C LYS A 170 10.07 -1.90 16.92
N ASP A 171 9.57 -0.68 16.77
CA ASP A 171 8.86 -0.25 15.58
C ASP A 171 9.79 -0.18 14.37
N TYR A 172 11.02 0.30 14.57
CA TYR A 172 12.04 0.33 13.52
C TYR A 172 12.45 -1.07 13.08
N CYS A 173 12.68 -2.00 14.02
CA CYS A 173 12.96 -3.40 13.67
C CYS A 173 11.81 -4.05 12.90
N LYS A 174 10.55 -3.81 13.31
CA LYS A 174 9.35 -4.29 12.57
C LYS A 174 9.33 -3.75 11.14
N ALA A 175 9.59 -2.46 10.95
CA ALA A 175 9.63 -1.85 9.63
C ALA A 175 10.78 -2.40 8.76
N LEU A 176 11.94 -2.71 9.37
CA LEU A 176 13.07 -3.33 8.68
C LEU A 176 12.78 -4.77 8.27
N ASP A 177 12.02 -5.53 9.07
CA ASP A 177 11.56 -6.88 8.69
C ASP A 177 10.67 -6.84 7.45
N VAL A 178 9.71 -5.92 7.41
CA VAL A 178 8.81 -5.70 6.27
C VAL A 178 9.58 -5.26 5.02
N ALA A 179 10.68 -4.52 5.20
CA ALA A 179 11.55 -4.06 4.13
C ALA A 179 12.63 -5.07 3.73
N TYR A 180 12.74 -6.21 4.43
CA TYR A 180 13.75 -7.25 4.22
C TYR A 180 15.19 -6.74 4.42
N ASP A 181 15.39 -5.79 5.35
CA ASP A 181 16.70 -5.20 5.68
C ASP A 181 17.22 -5.74 7.03
N GLN A 182 17.70 -6.98 7.00
CA GLN A 182 18.24 -7.66 8.19
C GLN A 182 19.57 -7.04 8.65
N GLY A 183 20.40 -6.56 7.72
CA GLY A 183 21.70 -5.97 8.06
C GLY A 183 21.57 -4.72 8.92
N THR A 184 20.68 -3.80 8.54
CA THR A 184 20.39 -2.60 9.34
C THR A 184 19.74 -2.98 10.67
N LYS A 185 18.83 -3.96 10.69
CA LYS A 185 18.18 -4.45 11.91
C LYS A 185 19.19 -4.99 12.94
N GLU A 186 20.09 -5.87 12.50
CA GLU A 186 21.14 -6.43 13.37
C GLU A 186 22.02 -5.34 13.98
N LYS A 187 22.41 -4.35 13.18
CA LYS A 187 23.18 -3.20 13.66
C LYS A 187 22.43 -2.42 14.74
N ILE A 188 21.18 -2.07 14.50
CA ILE A 188 20.36 -1.28 15.44
C ILE A 188 20.15 -2.03 16.75
N VAL A 189 19.89 -3.33 16.69
CA VAL A 189 19.71 -4.16 17.89
C VAL A 189 21.00 -4.22 18.70
N ARG A 190 22.16 -4.41 18.04
CA ARG A 190 23.45 -4.41 18.69
C ARG A 190 23.74 -3.08 19.38
N ASP A 191 23.64 -1.96 18.63
CA ASP A 191 23.88 -0.62 19.15
C ASP A 191 22.96 -0.31 20.36
N TYR A 192 21.72 -0.81 20.33
CA TYR A 192 20.78 -0.64 21.45
C TYR A 192 21.21 -1.44 22.68
N ILE A 193 21.60 -2.70 22.52
CA ILE A 193 22.07 -3.54 23.62
C ILE A 193 23.35 -2.95 24.25
N GLU A 194 24.29 -2.49 23.42
CA GLU A 194 25.52 -1.84 23.88
C GLU A 194 25.28 -0.52 24.63
N SER A 195 24.16 0.14 24.35
CA SER A 195 23.75 1.39 25.03
C SER A 195 23.08 1.17 26.39
N MET A 196 22.71 -0.09 26.71
CA MET A 196 22.06 -0.40 28.00
C MET A 196 23.07 -0.34 29.14
N PRO A 197 22.71 0.21 30.32
CA PRO A 197 23.50 0.11 31.51
C PRO A 197 23.71 -1.38 31.89
N LEU A 198 24.94 -1.75 32.26
CA LEU A 198 25.30 -3.14 32.64
C LEU A 198 24.58 -3.65 33.90
N ASP A 199 23.90 -2.75 34.62
CA ASP A 199 23.30 -3.05 35.95
C ASP A 199 21.75 -3.02 35.94
N SER A 200 21.11 -3.21 34.77
CA SER A 200 19.64 -3.19 34.66
C SER A 200 19.03 -4.57 34.43
#